data_02f8d11108e8c88a4e8de0c2e3d45ef5
#
_entry.id   02f8d11108e8c88a4e8de0c2e3d45ef5
#
_cell.length_a   1.000
_cell.length_b   1.000
_cell.length_c   1.000
_cell.angle_alpha   90.00
_cell.angle_beta   90.00
_cell.angle_gamma   90.00
#
_symmetry.space_group_name_H-M   'P 1'
#
loop_
_entity.id
_entity.type
_entity.pdbx_description
1 polymer ?
#
loop_
_entity_poly.entity_id
_entity_poly.type
_entity_poly.pdbx_seq_one_letter_code
_entity_poly.pdbx_strand_id
1 'polypeptide(L)'
;MGQKGFFDVERRLDAISALGDPLETIKKIVPWEDFRTDIEAVTETKPEERKSNAGRKPYDTILKFKIMVLQSLHNLSDDRTEYLIRDRISFMRFLDLELEDPVPDATTIWLFREALAQAGLIDKLFERFGQHLEAEGYIARGGQIIDATIVSVPKQRNTKEENETIKAGKTPEEWEQQPAKNAQKDKDARWTKKHERSYFGYKNHIGVDRRHKFVRRYVVSDASVHDSQKFEDVLDTSNTASDVWADSAYRSQEIEEKLGRRGLKSRIHRRAYRNRKLSEAQRAANTTRSNVRARACIW
;
A
#
# COMPACT_ATOMS: atom_id res chain seq x y z
N MET A 1 30.07 25.74 25.39
CA MET A 1 29.04 24.69 25.37
C MET A 1 28.00 25.06 26.41
N GLY A 2 26.71 25.20 26.02
CA GLY A 2 25.65 25.53 26.97
C GLY A 2 25.37 24.36 27.91
N GLN A 3 24.94 24.63 29.12
CA GLN A 3 24.50 23.63 30.09
C GLN A 3 23.24 22.94 29.53
N LYS A 4 23.19 21.59 29.59
CA LYS A 4 22.00 20.81 29.18
C LYS A 4 20.82 21.25 30.06
N GLY A 5 19.77 21.78 29.46
CA GLY A 5 18.56 22.23 30.16
C GLY A 5 17.46 21.19 30.14
N PHE A 6 16.61 21.18 31.14
CA PHE A 6 15.46 20.27 31.31
C PHE A 6 14.49 20.29 30.10
N PHE A 7 14.40 21.44 29.41
CA PHE A 7 13.47 21.67 28.30
C PHE A 7 14.12 21.63 26.91
N ASP A 8 15.32 21.07 26.78
CA ASP A 8 16.05 21.10 25.50
C ASP A 8 15.35 20.24 24.43
N VAL A 9 14.75 19.10 24.83
CA VAL A 9 13.99 18.21 23.92
C VAL A 9 12.71 18.90 23.47
N GLU A 10 11.96 19.50 24.38
CA GLU A 10 10.71 20.23 24.08
C GLU A 10 10.97 21.39 23.11
N ARG A 11 11.97 22.22 23.39
CA ARG A 11 12.39 23.31 22.49
C ARG A 11 12.79 22.81 21.10
N ARG A 12 13.44 21.65 21.05
CA ARG A 12 13.81 21.03 19.77
C ARG A 12 12.59 20.54 19.00
N LEU A 13 11.64 19.92 19.69
CA LEU A 13 10.36 19.48 19.12
C LEU A 13 9.53 20.67 18.61
N ASP A 14 9.45 21.76 19.37
CA ASP A 14 8.77 23.00 18.96
C ASP A 14 9.41 23.58 17.68
N ALA A 15 10.73 23.59 17.61
CA ALA A 15 11.44 24.04 16.43
C ALA A 15 11.16 23.16 15.19
N ILE A 16 11.00 21.84 15.38
CA ILE A 16 10.60 20.91 14.30
C ILE A 16 9.15 21.19 13.88
N SER A 17 8.25 21.40 14.83
CA SER A 17 6.84 21.75 14.56
C SER A 17 6.72 23.04 13.77
N ALA A 18 7.53 24.06 14.11
CA ALA A 18 7.57 25.33 13.39
C ALA A 18 8.01 25.18 11.92
N LEU A 19 8.78 24.12 11.59
CA LEU A 19 9.16 23.78 10.23
C LEU A 19 8.08 22.97 9.47
N GLY A 20 7.00 22.57 10.15
CA GLY A 20 5.90 21.83 9.59
C GLY A 20 6.15 20.31 9.55
N ASP A 21 6.11 19.65 10.71
CA ASP A 21 6.24 18.19 10.80
C ASP A 21 4.94 17.49 10.33
N PRO A 22 4.94 16.77 9.20
CA PRO A 22 3.74 16.09 8.70
C PRO A 22 3.27 14.96 9.62
N LEU A 23 4.16 14.38 10.46
CA LEU A 23 3.81 13.31 11.39
C LEU A 23 2.89 13.80 12.49
N GLU A 24 3.00 15.05 12.94
CA GLU A 24 2.07 15.64 13.89
C GLU A 24 0.63 15.69 13.33
N THR A 25 0.51 16.11 12.08
CA THR A 25 -0.77 16.17 11.41
C THR A 25 -1.39 14.77 11.26
N ILE A 26 -0.62 13.80 10.82
CA ILE A 26 -1.07 12.39 10.70
C ILE A 26 -1.48 11.84 12.06
N LYS A 27 -0.66 12.06 13.11
CA LYS A 27 -0.94 11.62 14.47
C LYS A 27 -2.28 12.13 14.98
N LYS A 28 -2.59 13.40 14.69
CA LYS A 28 -3.80 14.08 15.16
C LYS A 28 -5.06 13.68 14.39
N ILE A 29 -4.95 13.47 13.07
CA ILE A 29 -6.11 13.27 12.19
C ILE A 29 -6.56 11.80 12.17
N VAL A 30 -5.60 10.85 12.22
CA VAL A 30 -5.93 9.43 12.14
C VAL A 30 -6.52 8.94 13.46
N PRO A 31 -7.71 8.29 13.44
CA PRO A 31 -8.36 7.76 14.65
C PRO A 31 -7.73 6.41 15.04
N TRP A 32 -6.52 6.45 15.58
CA TRP A 32 -5.71 5.25 15.84
C TRP A 32 -6.43 4.20 16.67
N GLU A 33 -7.18 4.63 17.69
CA GLU A 33 -7.88 3.72 18.61
C GLU A 33 -9.03 2.94 17.93
N ASP A 34 -9.58 3.45 16.84
CA ASP A 34 -10.63 2.74 16.08
C ASP A 34 -10.15 1.42 15.48
N PHE A 35 -8.83 1.28 15.29
CA PHE A 35 -8.21 0.08 14.75
C PHE A 35 -7.86 -0.96 15.82
N ARG A 36 -7.80 -0.57 17.10
CA ARG A 36 -7.30 -1.39 18.21
C ARG A 36 -7.98 -2.76 18.28
N THR A 37 -9.30 -2.78 18.38
CA THR A 37 -10.07 -4.02 18.57
C THR A 37 -9.83 -5.03 17.45
N ASP A 38 -9.76 -4.59 16.21
CA ASP A 38 -9.55 -5.48 15.06
C ASP A 38 -8.14 -6.06 15.06
N ILE A 39 -7.14 -5.24 15.41
CA ILE A 39 -5.75 -5.67 15.45
C ILE A 39 -5.49 -6.60 16.62
N GLU A 40 -5.97 -6.28 17.82
CA GLU A 40 -5.81 -7.11 19.02
C GLU A 40 -6.44 -8.50 18.83
N ALA A 41 -7.59 -8.59 18.14
CA ALA A 41 -8.25 -9.85 17.85
C ALA A 41 -7.36 -10.88 17.13
N VAL A 42 -6.35 -10.43 16.38
CA VAL A 42 -5.46 -11.30 15.59
C VAL A 42 -4.01 -11.32 16.10
N THR A 43 -3.60 -10.33 16.88
CA THR A 43 -2.21 -10.21 17.35
C THR A 43 -2.01 -10.54 18.82
N GLU A 44 -3.06 -10.54 19.61
CA GLU A 44 -2.96 -10.88 21.04
C GLU A 44 -3.29 -12.34 21.30
N THR A 45 -2.42 -12.98 22.09
CA THR A 45 -2.71 -14.28 22.65
C THR A 45 -3.80 -14.13 23.71
N LYS A 46 -4.91 -14.84 23.56
CA LYS A 46 -6.01 -14.82 24.53
C LYS A 46 -5.50 -15.16 25.94
N PRO A 47 -6.02 -14.54 26.99
CA PRO A 47 -5.59 -14.81 28.37
C PRO A 47 -5.59 -16.29 28.73
N GLU A 48 -6.56 -17.04 28.17
CA GLU A 48 -6.75 -18.47 28.38
C GLU A 48 -5.65 -19.34 27.75
N GLU A 49 -4.98 -18.82 26.70
CA GLU A 49 -3.92 -19.49 25.97
C GLU A 49 -2.52 -19.15 26.50
N ARG A 50 -2.42 -18.20 27.42
CA ARG A 50 -1.16 -17.80 28.02
C ARG A 50 -0.64 -18.85 28.98
N LYS A 51 0.47 -19.48 28.66
CA LYS A 51 1.10 -20.51 29.53
C LYS A 51 1.62 -19.95 30.85
N SER A 52 1.88 -18.66 30.96
CA SER A 52 2.43 -17.98 32.14
C SER A 52 2.24 -16.47 32.02
N ASN A 53 2.10 -15.78 33.15
CA ASN A 53 2.15 -14.31 33.23
C ASN A 53 3.60 -13.79 33.39
N ALA A 54 4.61 -14.66 33.37
CA ALA A 54 6.00 -14.28 33.44
C ALA A 54 6.49 -13.79 32.07
N GLY A 55 7.43 -12.86 32.07
CA GLY A 55 8.06 -12.31 30.88
C GLY A 55 7.78 -10.82 30.68
N ARG A 56 8.39 -10.27 29.63
CA ARG A 56 8.20 -8.86 29.25
C ARG A 56 6.76 -8.64 28.76
N LYS A 57 6.15 -7.57 29.21
CA LYS A 57 4.82 -7.16 28.69
C LYS A 57 4.94 -6.87 27.19
N PRO A 58 3.94 -7.29 26.40
CA PRO A 58 3.92 -6.98 24.97
C PRO A 58 3.84 -5.46 24.80
N TYR A 59 4.44 -4.99 23.71
CA TYR A 59 4.26 -3.60 23.30
C TYR A 59 2.81 -3.31 22.92
N ASP A 60 2.37 -2.09 23.16
CA ASP A 60 1.03 -1.64 22.79
C ASP A 60 0.74 -1.90 21.30
N THR A 61 -0.48 -2.31 21.01
CA THR A 61 -0.90 -2.67 19.66
C THR A 61 -0.93 -1.48 18.73
N ILE A 62 -1.37 -0.32 19.21
CA ILE A 62 -1.40 0.92 18.42
C ILE A 62 0.01 1.45 18.18
N LEU A 63 0.92 1.31 19.14
CA LEU A 63 2.33 1.62 18.93
C LEU A 63 2.90 0.82 17.75
N LYS A 64 2.70 -0.50 17.74
CA LYS A 64 3.16 -1.37 16.63
C LYS A 64 2.52 -0.98 15.29
N PHE A 65 1.23 -0.64 15.30
CA PHE A 65 0.53 -0.20 14.09
C PHE A 65 1.06 1.14 13.57
N LYS A 66 1.28 2.13 14.45
CA LYS A 66 1.92 3.41 14.10
C LYS A 66 3.33 3.19 13.51
N ILE A 67 4.10 2.24 14.05
CA ILE A 67 5.43 1.89 13.52
C ILE A 67 5.32 1.37 12.08
N MET A 68 4.35 0.51 11.76
CA MET A 68 4.14 0.04 10.38
C MET A 68 3.76 1.17 9.42
N VAL A 69 2.92 2.10 9.86
CA VAL A 69 2.58 3.28 9.06
C VAL A 69 3.82 4.15 8.83
N LEU A 70 4.61 4.40 9.87
CA LEU A 70 5.87 5.14 9.77
C LEU A 70 6.86 4.47 8.81
N GLN A 71 7.00 3.15 8.92
CA GLN A 71 7.84 2.33 8.04
C GLN A 71 7.43 2.48 6.57
N SER A 72 6.13 2.40 6.30
CA SER A 72 5.59 2.55 4.94
C SER A 72 5.76 3.96 4.39
N LEU A 73 5.51 5.00 5.20
CA LEU A 73 5.69 6.41 4.82
C LEU A 73 7.12 6.75 4.40
N HIS A 74 8.10 6.10 5.03
CA HIS A 74 9.52 6.39 4.80
C HIS A 74 10.24 5.28 4.02
N ASN A 75 9.52 4.25 3.57
CA ASN A 75 10.05 3.10 2.84
C ASN A 75 11.27 2.46 3.52
N LEU A 76 11.11 2.08 4.79
CA LEU A 76 12.18 1.58 5.64
C LEU A 76 12.16 0.04 5.72
N SER A 77 13.35 -0.58 5.84
CA SER A 77 13.48 -1.97 6.30
C SER A 77 13.18 -2.08 7.80
N ASP A 78 12.97 -3.30 8.31
CA ASP A 78 12.70 -3.51 9.74
C ASP A 78 13.85 -3.01 10.62
N ASP A 79 15.10 -3.37 10.29
CA ASP A 79 16.30 -2.89 11.00
C ASP A 79 16.44 -1.36 10.95
N ARG A 80 16.17 -0.78 9.76
CA ARG A 80 16.26 0.67 9.60
C ARG A 80 15.16 1.40 10.36
N THR A 81 13.99 0.78 10.50
CA THR A 81 12.87 1.33 11.29
C THR A 81 13.24 1.39 12.76
N GLU A 82 13.72 0.30 13.34
CA GLU A 82 14.20 0.27 14.73
C GLU A 82 15.27 1.35 14.97
N TYR A 83 16.29 1.40 14.11
CA TYR A 83 17.36 2.40 14.22
C TYR A 83 16.82 3.84 14.18
N LEU A 84 15.97 4.17 13.20
CA LEU A 84 15.48 5.53 13.03
C LEU A 84 14.48 5.96 14.11
N ILE A 85 13.75 5.04 14.74
CA ILE A 85 12.94 5.36 15.90
C ILE A 85 13.82 5.85 17.05
N ARG A 86 14.97 5.18 17.27
CA ARG A 86 15.95 5.58 18.31
C ARG A 86 16.69 6.87 17.97
N ASP A 87 16.91 7.16 16.70
CA ASP A 87 17.72 8.29 16.21
C ASP A 87 16.91 9.59 16.08
N ARG A 88 15.60 9.51 15.82
CA ARG A 88 14.76 10.67 15.48
C ARG A 88 13.70 10.99 16.53
N ILE A 89 13.86 12.10 17.21
CA ILE A 89 12.87 12.57 18.20
C ILE A 89 11.49 12.83 17.60
N SER A 90 11.38 13.20 16.31
CA SER A 90 10.08 13.33 15.64
C SER A 90 9.36 11.98 15.48
N PHE A 91 10.10 10.89 15.26
CA PHE A 91 9.53 9.54 15.22
C PHE A 91 9.06 9.10 16.62
N MET A 92 9.88 9.34 17.65
CA MET A 92 9.50 9.04 19.02
C MET A 92 8.24 9.81 19.43
N ARG A 93 8.16 11.12 19.13
CA ARG A 93 6.96 11.93 19.35
C ARG A 93 5.72 11.38 18.62
N PHE A 94 5.86 10.96 17.38
CA PHE A 94 4.76 10.34 16.62
C PHE A 94 4.26 9.07 17.29
N LEU A 95 5.17 8.29 17.86
CA LEU A 95 4.91 7.01 18.51
C LEU A 95 4.52 7.13 19.99
N ASP A 96 4.46 8.33 20.55
CA ASP A 96 4.23 8.56 22.00
C ASP A 96 5.30 7.90 22.88
N LEU A 97 6.56 7.87 22.42
CA LEU A 97 7.69 7.33 23.16
C LEU A 97 8.55 8.45 23.76
N GLU A 98 8.95 8.27 25.00
CA GLU A 98 9.99 9.05 25.66
C GLU A 98 11.39 8.54 25.29
N LEU A 99 12.44 9.33 25.60
CA LEU A 99 13.83 8.99 25.25
C LEU A 99 14.32 7.68 25.86
N GLU A 100 13.80 7.30 27.04
CA GLU A 100 14.16 6.10 27.78
C GLU A 100 13.25 4.90 27.49
N ASP A 101 12.17 5.12 26.74
CA ASP A 101 11.23 4.06 26.44
C ASP A 101 11.84 2.98 25.54
N PRO A 102 11.50 1.72 25.82
CA PRO A 102 11.97 0.62 25.00
C PRO A 102 11.35 0.66 23.60
N VAL A 103 12.19 0.62 22.58
CA VAL A 103 11.78 0.57 21.18
C VAL A 103 11.61 -0.90 20.73
N PRO A 104 10.51 -1.27 20.05
CA PRO A 104 10.37 -2.58 19.43
C PRO A 104 11.52 -2.87 18.45
N ASP A 105 12.08 -4.06 18.54
CA ASP A 105 13.15 -4.52 17.65
C ASP A 105 12.61 -4.92 16.26
N ALA A 106 13.50 -5.09 15.31
CA ALA A 106 13.17 -5.49 13.94
C ALA A 106 12.34 -6.78 13.87
N THR A 107 12.64 -7.77 14.74
CA THR A 107 11.91 -9.03 14.81
C THR A 107 10.46 -8.82 15.27
N THR A 108 10.25 -7.99 16.30
CA THR A 108 8.92 -7.62 16.79
C THR A 108 8.07 -6.94 15.70
N ILE A 109 8.68 -6.03 14.93
CA ILE A 109 8.03 -5.33 13.81
C ILE A 109 7.63 -6.34 12.73
N TRP A 110 8.55 -7.22 12.35
CA TRP A 110 8.31 -8.27 11.36
C TRP A 110 7.20 -9.21 11.77
N LEU A 111 7.23 -9.76 12.99
CA LEU A 111 6.22 -10.67 13.51
C LEU A 111 4.82 -10.04 13.54
N PHE A 112 4.75 -8.78 13.92
CA PHE A 112 3.47 -8.06 13.93
C PHE A 112 2.89 -7.91 12.53
N ARG A 113 3.71 -7.50 11.55
CA ARG A 113 3.29 -7.39 10.15
C ARG A 113 2.85 -8.74 9.58
N GLU A 114 3.59 -9.81 9.89
CA GLU A 114 3.27 -11.16 9.45
C GLU A 114 1.91 -11.63 10.01
N ALA A 115 1.65 -11.37 11.28
CA ALA A 115 0.37 -11.70 11.91
C ALA A 115 -0.81 -11.01 11.22
N LEU A 116 -0.69 -9.72 10.90
CA LEU A 116 -1.73 -8.98 10.17
C LEU A 116 -1.93 -9.52 8.74
N ALA A 117 -0.84 -9.86 8.06
CA ALA A 117 -0.88 -10.39 6.70
C ALA A 117 -1.54 -11.77 6.66
N GLN A 118 -1.15 -12.69 7.56
CA GLN A 118 -1.71 -14.03 7.65
C GLN A 118 -3.19 -14.03 8.03
N ALA A 119 -3.61 -13.07 8.84
CA ALA A 119 -5.02 -12.90 9.20
C ALA A 119 -5.85 -12.22 8.10
N GLY A 120 -5.24 -11.73 7.00
CA GLY A 120 -5.93 -10.97 5.96
C GLY A 120 -6.55 -9.66 6.45
N LEU A 121 -6.00 -9.09 7.55
CA LEU A 121 -6.62 -7.95 8.22
C LEU A 121 -6.42 -6.63 7.47
N ILE A 122 -5.45 -6.54 6.58
CA ILE A 122 -5.09 -5.30 5.89
C ILE A 122 -6.27 -4.69 5.13
N ASP A 123 -7.06 -5.52 4.44
CA ASP A 123 -8.24 -5.07 3.70
C ASP A 123 -9.30 -4.48 4.64
N LYS A 124 -9.54 -5.11 5.78
CA LYS A 124 -10.49 -4.61 6.80
C LYS A 124 -10.05 -3.27 7.39
N LEU A 125 -8.75 -3.11 7.68
CA LEU A 125 -8.20 -1.83 8.17
C LEU A 125 -8.34 -0.74 7.11
N PHE A 126 -8.11 -1.06 5.84
CA PHE A 126 -8.28 -0.15 4.73
C PHE A 126 -9.76 0.29 4.57
N GLU A 127 -10.70 -0.65 4.65
CA GLU A 127 -12.13 -0.34 4.60
C GLU A 127 -12.57 0.54 5.78
N ARG A 128 -12.10 0.24 6.99
CA ARG A 128 -12.39 1.05 8.19
C ARG A 128 -11.88 2.47 8.03
N PHE A 129 -10.67 2.65 7.52
CA PHE A 129 -10.14 3.98 7.23
C PHE A 129 -10.96 4.70 6.16
N GLY A 130 -11.41 4.00 5.12
CA GLY A 130 -12.33 4.52 4.10
C GLY A 130 -13.63 5.04 4.69
N GLN A 131 -14.24 4.27 5.60
CA GLN A 131 -15.47 4.67 6.32
C GLN A 131 -15.25 5.92 7.18
N HIS A 132 -14.10 6.01 7.87
CA HIS A 132 -13.75 7.21 8.63
C HIS A 132 -13.65 8.44 7.71
N LEU A 133 -12.97 8.33 6.58
CA LEU A 133 -12.87 9.42 5.60
C LEU A 133 -14.25 9.87 5.10
N GLU A 134 -15.15 8.93 4.87
CA GLU A 134 -16.53 9.24 4.43
C GLU A 134 -17.33 9.94 5.53
N ALA A 135 -17.19 9.50 6.78
CA ALA A 135 -17.81 10.14 7.95
C ALA A 135 -17.33 11.58 8.14
N GLU A 136 -16.05 11.85 7.87
CA GLU A 136 -15.45 13.20 7.88
C GLU A 136 -15.80 14.02 6.61
N GLY A 137 -16.69 13.52 5.75
CA GLY A 137 -17.17 14.22 4.55
C GLY A 137 -16.26 14.13 3.32
N TYR A 138 -15.20 13.32 3.36
CA TYR A 138 -14.35 13.03 2.21
C TYR A 138 -14.98 11.98 1.30
N ILE A 139 -16.21 12.23 0.85
CA ILE A 139 -16.92 11.35 -0.07
C ILE A 139 -16.23 11.33 -1.44
N ALA A 140 -16.18 10.17 -2.10
CA ALA A 140 -15.58 10.03 -3.42
C ALA A 140 -16.31 10.89 -4.46
N ARG A 141 -15.61 11.85 -5.08
CA ARG A 141 -16.20 12.88 -5.98
C ARG A 141 -15.33 13.17 -7.18
N GLY A 142 -15.97 13.73 -8.19
CA GLY A 142 -15.30 14.28 -9.38
C GLY A 142 -14.86 13.24 -10.38
N GLY A 143 -15.31 12.00 -10.24
CA GLY A 143 -14.91 10.85 -11.03
C GLY A 143 -13.70 10.13 -10.45
N GLN A 144 -13.22 9.11 -11.14
CA GLN A 144 -12.18 8.21 -10.63
C GLN A 144 -11.06 7.97 -11.63
N ILE A 145 -9.88 7.74 -11.12
CA ILE A 145 -8.67 7.47 -11.89
C ILE A 145 -8.21 6.06 -11.54
N ILE A 146 -8.06 5.22 -12.56
CA ILE A 146 -7.59 3.85 -12.41
C ILE A 146 -6.19 3.74 -13.00
N ASP A 147 -5.28 3.19 -12.22
CA ASP A 147 -3.88 2.98 -12.63
C ASP A 147 -3.29 1.72 -12.01
N ALA A 148 -2.16 1.25 -12.56
CA ALA A 148 -1.43 0.11 -12.05
C ALA A 148 0.06 0.42 -11.93
N THR A 149 0.62 0.07 -10.79
CA THR A 149 2.05 0.22 -10.49
C THR A 149 2.68 -1.16 -10.33
N ILE A 150 3.87 -1.36 -10.93
CA ILE A 150 4.65 -2.58 -10.77
C ILE A 150 5.40 -2.51 -9.43
N VAL A 151 5.20 -3.52 -8.59
CA VAL A 151 5.94 -3.74 -7.36
C VAL A 151 6.97 -4.83 -7.61
N SER A 152 8.23 -4.44 -7.79
CA SER A 152 9.32 -5.37 -8.07
C SER A 152 9.78 -6.06 -6.78
N VAL A 153 9.99 -7.35 -6.85
CA VAL A 153 10.61 -8.15 -5.79
C VAL A 153 11.99 -8.68 -6.24
N PRO A 154 12.83 -9.17 -5.32
CA PRO A 154 14.12 -9.74 -5.68
C PRO A 154 13.99 -10.84 -6.71
N LYS A 155 14.77 -10.75 -7.79
CA LYS A 155 14.74 -11.73 -8.87
C LYS A 155 15.25 -13.07 -8.38
N GLN A 156 14.50 -14.11 -8.65
CA GLN A 156 14.85 -15.48 -8.27
C GLN A 156 15.53 -16.20 -9.43
N ARG A 157 16.53 -17.02 -9.10
CA ARG A 157 17.15 -17.93 -10.04
C ARG A 157 16.46 -19.29 -9.91
N ASN A 158 15.51 -19.54 -10.80
CA ASN A 158 14.78 -20.79 -10.90
C ASN A 158 15.12 -21.46 -12.23
N THR A 159 15.10 -22.79 -12.27
CA THR A 159 15.21 -23.53 -13.55
C THR A 159 13.92 -23.37 -14.36
N LYS A 160 13.93 -23.83 -15.60
CA LYS A 160 12.75 -23.80 -16.47
C LYS A 160 11.65 -24.71 -15.91
N GLU A 161 12.03 -25.89 -15.45
CA GLU A 161 11.17 -26.92 -14.87
C GLU A 161 10.53 -26.42 -13.56
N GLU A 162 11.33 -25.80 -12.67
CA GLU A 162 10.83 -25.15 -11.46
C GLU A 162 9.78 -24.08 -11.80
N ASN A 163 10.05 -23.23 -12.80
CA ASN A 163 9.11 -22.18 -13.21
C ASN A 163 7.82 -22.74 -13.82
N GLU A 164 7.88 -23.85 -14.56
CA GLU A 164 6.69 -24.52 -15.11
C GLU A 164 5.83 -25.12 -13.98
N THR A 165 6.46 -25.76 -13.01
CA THR A 165 5.78 -26.30 -11.81
C THR A 165 5.08 -25.21 -11.02
N ILE A 166 5.76 -24.07 -10.78
CA ILE A 166 5.20 -22.92 -10.08
C ILE A 166 4.03 -22.30 -10.86
N LYS A 167 4.13 -22.20 -12.19
CA LYS A 167 3.03 -21.71 -13.02
C LYS A 167 1.79 -22.63 -12.96
N ALA A 168 2.00 -23.93 -12.76
CA ALA A 168 0.94 -24.88 -12.54
C ALA A 168 0.35 -24.86 -11.12
N GLY A 169 0.76 -23.91 -10.27
CA GLY A 169 0.30 -23.76 -8.87
C GLY A 169 0.87 -24.81 -7.91
N LYS A 170 1.96 -25.49 -8.31
CA LYS A 170 2.60 -26.53 -7.51
C LYS A 170 3.95 -26.05 -6.97
N THR A 171 4.39 -26.63 -5.85
CA THR A 171 5.75 -26.47 -5.35
C THR A 171 6.67 -27.53 -5.97
N PRO A 172 7.88 -27.17 -6.46
CA PRO A 172 8.85 -28.16 -6.90
C PRO A 172 9.24 -29.13 -5.78
N GLU A 173 9.28 -30.44 -6.06
CA GLU A 173 9.56 -31.48 -5.05
C GLU A 173 10.89 -31.27 -4.30
N GLU A 174 11.92 -30.81 -5.02
CA GLU A 174 13.22 -30.47 -4.41
C GLU A 174 13.11 -29.36 -3.35
N TRP A 175 12.15 -28.43 -3.50
CA TRP A 175 11.95 -27.36 -2.52
C TRP A 175 11.20 -27.86 -1.29
N GLU A 176 10.31 -28.84 -1.43
CA GLU A 176 9.61 -29.46 -0.31
C GLU A 176 10.61 -30.18 0.62
N GLN A 177 11.65 -30.79 0.02
CA GLN A 177 12.73 -31.42 0.77
C GLN A 177 13.72 -30.43 1.38
N GLN A 178 13.65 -29.13 1.02
CA GLN A 178 14.53 -28.05 1.49
C GLN A 178 13.70 -26.88 2.07
N PRO A 179 13.14 -27.00 3.30
CA PRO A 179 12.25 -26.00 3.87
C PRO A 179 12.82 -24.58 3.90
N ALA A 180 14.10 -24.44 4.18
CA ALA A 180 14.77 -23.13 4.20
C ALA A 180 14.82 -22.48 2.79
N LYS A 181 15.08 -23.25 1.74
CA LYS A 181 15.02 -22.79 0.34
C LYS A 181 13.59 -22.43 -0.03
N ASN A 182 12.63 -23.28 0.30
CA ASN A 182 11.22 -23.07 0.01
C ASN A 182 10.68 -21.77 0.66
N ALA A 183 11.05 -21.51 1.92
CA ALA A 183 10.65 -20.29 2.65
C ALA A 183 11.20 -18.99 2.03
N GLN A 184 12.33 -19.07 1.30
CA GLN A 184 12.93 -17.92 0.64
C GLN A 184 12.39 -17.68 -0.78
N LYS A 185 11.55 -18.58 -1.29
CA LYS A 185 11.02 -18.51 -2.66
C LYS A 185 9.64 -17.85 -2.68
N ASP A 186 9.52 -16.82 -3.49
CA ASP A 186 8.23 -16.23 -3.82
C ASP A 186 7.61 -17.03 -4.99
N LYS A 187 6.54 -17.78 -4.69
CA LYS A 187 5.86 -18.65 -5.67
C LYS A 187 4.75 -17.93 -6.44
N ASP A 188 4.37 -16.73 -6.00
CA ASP A 188 3.25 -15.99 -6.58
C ASP A 188 3.71 -14.88 -7.53
N ALA A 189 4.91 -14.35 -7.33
CA ALA A 189 5.50 -13.35 -8.22
C ALA A 189 5.70 -13.88 -9.64
N ARG A 190 5.46 -13.04 -10.62
CA ARG A 190 5.60 -13.36 -12.05
C ARG A 190 6.40 -12.31 -12.79
N TRP A 191 6.88 -12.69 -13.97
CA TRP A 191 7.57 -11.79 -14.87
C TRP A 191 6.58 -11.00 -15.73
N THR A 192 6.88 -9.72 -15.92
CA THR A 192 6.22 -8.85 -16.88
C THR A 192 7.24 -8.02 -17.63
N LYS A 193 6.87 -7.50 -18.81
CA LYS A 193 7.71 -6.62 -19.62
C LYS A 193 7.02 -5.27 -19.82
N LYS A 194 7.70 -4.18 -19.45
CA LYS A 194 7.22 -2.81 -19.67
C LYS A 194 8.38 -1.96 -20.23
N HIS A 195 8.14 -1.26 -21.34
CA HIS A 195 9.16 -0.42 -22.01
C HIS A 195 10.50 -1.14 -22.20
N GLU A 196 10.44 -2.36 -22.75
CA GLU A 196 11.61 -3.24 -23.03
C GLU A 196 12.36 -3.75 -21.79
N ARG A 197 11.98 -3.35 -20.60
CA ARG A 197 12.54 -3.85 -19.34
C ARG A 197 11.66 -4.96 -18.77
N SER A 198 12.32 -5.99 -18.24
CA SER A 198 11.66 -7.11 -17.56
C SER A 198 11.64 -6.85 -16.06
N TYR A 199 10.47 -7.03 -15.45
CA TYR A 199 10.22 -6.89 -14.01
C TYR A 199 9.70 -8.23 -13.48
N PHE A 200 10.15 -8.59 -12.27
CA PHE A 200 9.66 -9.74 -11.53
C PHE A 200 8.96 -9.24 -10.28
N GLY A 201 7.73 -9.67 -10.02
CA GLY A 201 6.96 -9.25 -8.86
C GLY A 201 5.45 -9.22 -9.09
N TYR A 202 4.86 -8.15 -8.62
CA TYR A 202 3.41 -7.92 -8.56
C TYR A 202 3.01 -6.63 -9.25
N LYS A 203 1.71 -6.46 -9.42
CA LYS A 203 1.08 -5.18 -9.76
C LYS A 203 0.10 -4.79 -8.67
N ASN A 204 0.19 -3.55 -8.24
CA ASN A 204 -0.84 -2.92 -7.42
C ASN A 204 -1.73 -2.07 -8.32
N HIS A 205 -2.99 -2.48 -8.46
CA HIS A 205 -4.01 -1.75 -9.20
C HIS A 205 -4.81 -0.91 -8.20
N ILE A 206 -5.03 0.35 -8.52
CA ILE A 206 -5.72 1.29 -7.63
C ILE A 206 -6.82 2.05 -8.37
N GLY A 207 -7.91 2.28 -7.65
CA GLY A 207 -8.94 3.25 -7.99
C GLY A 207 -8.88 4.44 -7.04
N VAL A 208 -8.61 5.63 -7.57
CA VAL A 208 -8.41 6.87 -6.81
C VAL A 208 -9.52 7.85 -7.12
N ASP A 209 -10.13 8.49 -6.13
CA ASP A 209 -11.07 9.56 -6.39
C ASP A 209 -10.35 10.81 -6.91
N ARG A 210 -10.94 11.44 -7.93
CA ARG A 210 -10.31 12.60 -8.57
C ARG A 210 -10.28 13.84 -7.68
N ARG A 211 -11.27 14.05 -6.83
CA ARG A 211 -11.40 15.26 -6.01
C ARG A 211 -10.40 15.30 -4.87
N HIS A 212 -10.37 14.27 -4.04
CA HIS A 212 -9.59 14.23 -2.80
C HIS A 212 -8.26 13.49 -2.96
N LYS A 213 -8.09 12.71 -4.04
CA LYS A 213 -6.90 11.90 -4.33
C LYS A 213 -6.68 10.74 -3.37
N PHE A 214 -7.73 10.28 -2.72
CA PHE A 214 -7.67 9.09 -1.88
C PHE A 214 -7.82 7.81 -2.70
N VAL A 215 -7.05 6.80 -2.38
CA VAL A 215 -7.26 5.44 -2.87
C VAL A 215 -8.55 4.91 -2.27
N ARG A 216 -9.51 4.53 -3.13
CA ARG A 216 -10.83 4.01 -2.73
C ARG A 216 -10.92 2.50 -2.87
N ARG A 217 -10.23 1.97 -3.85
CA ARG A 217 -10.14 0.54 -4.14
C ARG A 217 -8.72 0.21 -4.52
N TYR A 218 -8.28 -0.98 -4.13
CA TYR A 218 -7.03 -1.53 -4.61
C TYR A 218 -7.14 -3.04 -4.77
N VAL A 219 -6.33 -3.60 -5.63
CA VAL A 219 -6.14 -5.04 -5.75
C VAL A 219 -4.71 -5.34 -6.17
N VAL A 220 -4.13 -6.36 -5.56
CA VAL A 220 -2.80 -6.85 -5.93
C VAL A 220 -2.95 -8.09 -6.81
N SER A 221 -2.19 -8.14 -7.89
CA SER A 221 -2.07 -9.33 -8.74
C SER A 221 -0.61 -9.64 -8.99
N ASP A 222 -0.31 -10.83 -9.47
CA ASP A 222 1.01 -11.06 -10.04
C ASP A 222 1.26 -10.15 -11.26
N ALA A 223 2.53 -9.88 -11.57
CA ALA A 223 2.87 -8.90 -12.60
C ALA A 223 2.50 -9.34 -14.03
N SER A 224 2.20 -10.61 -14.28
CA SER A 224 1.81 -11.12 -15.62
C SER A 224 0.37 -10.80 -15.97
N VAL A 225 -0.49 -10.56 -15.00
CA VAL A 225 -1.91 -10.23 -15.21
C VAL A 225 -2.02 -8.91 -15.98
N HIS A 226 -2.82 -8.88 -17.04
CA HIS A 226 -3.03 -7.66 -17.81
C HIS A 226 -3.92 -6.69 -17.04
N ASP A 227 -3.57 -5.39 -17.05
CA ASP A 227 -4.22 -4.36 -16.24
C ASP A 227 -5.74 -4.31 -16.46
N SER A 228 -6.20 -4.52 -17.70
CA SER A 228 -7.63 -4.54 -18.03
C SER A 228 -8.44 -5.61 -17.31
N GLN A 229 -7.81 -6.73 -16.90
CA GLN A 229 -8.50 -7.81 -16.18
C GLN A 229 -8.87 -7.41 -14.74
N LYS A 230 -8.16 -6.44 -14.18
CA LYS A 230 -8.39 -5.92 -12.82
C LYS A 230 -9.17 -4.59 -12.78
N PHE A 231 -9.68 -4.16 -13.93
CA PHE A 231 -10.40 -2.89 -14.05
C PHE A 231 -11.65 -2.82 -13.17
N GLU A 232 -12.46 -3.89 -13.16
CA GLU A 232 -13.70 -3.91 -12.38
C GLU A 232 -13.48 -4.00 -10.88
N ASP A 233 -12.42 -4.71 -10.47
CA ASP A 233 -12.07 -4.90 -9.07
C ASP A 233 -11.72 -3.56 -8.37
N VAL A 234 -11.20 -2.60 -9.15
CA VAL A 234 -10.80 -1.27 -8.65
C VAL A 234 -11.77 -0.15 -9.03
N LEU A 235 -12.86 -0.48 -9.72
CA LEU A 235 -13.90 0.50 -10.06
C LEU A 235 -14.73 0.83 -8.81
N ASP A 236 -14.71 2.09 -8.40
CA ASP A 236 -15.52 2.56 -7.27
C ASP A 236 -16.93 2.95 -7.76
N THR A 237 -17.92 2.19 -7.33
CA THR A 237 -19.33 2.43 -7.67
C THR A 237 -20.00 3.49 -6.80
N SER A 238 -19.36 3.91 -5.71
CA SER A 238 -19.85 4.95 -4.80
C SER A 238 -19.50 6.38 -5.25
N ASN A 239 -18.63 6.53 -6.26
CA ASN A 239 -18.21 7.84 -6.74
C ASN A 239 -19.38 8.63 -7.33
N THR A 240 -19.57 9.86 -6.89
CA THR A 240 -20.72 10.71 -7.25
C THR A 240 -20.68 11.27 -8.67
N ALA A 241 -19.60 11.05 -9.43
CA ALA A 241 -19.47 11.50 -10.81
C ALA A 241 -19.13 10.35 -11.76
N SER A 242 -19.59 10.46 -12.99
CA SER A 242 -19.56 9.40 -13.98
C SER A 242 -18.22 9.23 -14.72
N ASP A 243 -17.30 10.19 -14.63
CA ASP A 243 -16.07 10.15 -15.44
C ASP A 243 -15.05 9.13 -14.89
N VAL A 244 -14.51 8.28 -15.76
CA VAL A 244 -13.50 7.26 -15.43
C VAL A 244 -12.27 7.43 -16.31
N TRP A 245 -11.13 7.79 -15.70
CA TRP A 245 -9.84 7.96 -16.37
C TRP A 245 -8.95 6.73 -16.16
N ALA A 246 -8.36 6.26 -17.23
CA ALA A 246 -7.34 5.21 -17.19
C ALA A 246 -6.38 5.37 -18.39
N ASP A 247 -5.28 4.61 -18.37
CA ASP A 247 -4.37 4.59 -19.50
C ASP A 247 -4.90 3.73 -20.66
N SER A 248 -4.16 3.68 -21.76
CA SER A 248 -4.57 2.93 -22.95
C SER A 248 -4.51 1.41 -22.79
N ALA A 249 -3.86 0.88 -21.76
CA ALA A 249 -3.83 -0.54 -21.47
C ALA A 249 -5.21 -1.06 -21.02
N TYR A 250 -6.01 -0.19 -20.40
CA TYR A 250 -7.38 -0.49 -20.00
C TYR A 250 -8.40 -0.36 -21.14
N ARG A 251 -7.99 0.08 -22.34
CA ARG A 251 -8.94 0.30 -23.42
C ARG A 251 -9.27 -0.99 -24.14
N SER A 252 -10.49 -1.48 -23.98
CA SER A 252 -11.09 -2.56 -24.75
C SER A 252 -12.57 -2.24 -25.05
N GLN A 253 -13.13 -2.90 -26.07
CA GLN A 253 -14.56 -2.77 -26.38
C GLN A 253 -15.41 -3.21 -25.20
N GLU A 254 -15.04 -4.29 -24.55
CA GLU A 254 -15.74 -4.84 -23.39
C GLU A 254 -15.82 -3.84 -22.24
N ILE A 255 -14.70 -3.17 -21.89
CA ILE A 255 -14.67 -2.15 -20.83
C ILE A 255 -15.51 -0.93 -21.20
N GLU A 256 -15.45 -0.48 -22.46
CA GLU A 256 -16.29 0.65 -22.94
C GLU A 256 -17.79 0.33 -22.85
N GLU A 257 -18.19 -0.89 -23.23
CA GLU A 257 -19.58 -1.36 -23.11
C GLU A 257 -20.02 -1.50 -21.65
N LYS A 258 -19.15 -2.01 -20.77
CA LYS A 258 -19.43 -2.11 -19.34
C LYS A 258 -19.60 -0.74 -18.69
N LEU A 259 -18.74 0.21 -19.01
CA LEU A 259 -18.88 1.61 -18.54
C LEU A 259 -20.17 2.22 -19.04
N GLY A 260 -20.51 2.04 -20.32
CA GLY A 260 -21.75 2.55 -20.91
C GLY A 260 -22.99 1.98 -20.22
N ARG A 261 -23.04 0.67 -19.95
CA ARG A 261 -24.15 0.02 -19.24
C ARG A 261 -24.35 0.55 -17.81
N ARG A 262 -23.29 1.00 -17.17
CA ARG A 262 -23.30 1.61 -15.81
C ARG A 262 -23.54 3.13 -15.83
N GLY A 263 -23.76 3.74 -17.01
CA GLY A 263 -23.89 5.19 -17.14
C GLY A 263 -22.60 5.96 -16.89
N LEU A 264 -21.46 5.27 -16.91
CA LEU A 264 -20.15 5.86 -16.69
C LEU A 264 -19.54 6.36 -18.01
N LYS A 265 -18.83 7.49 -17.95
CA LYS A 265 -18.20 8.14 -19.11
C LYS A 265 -16.75 7.75 -19.20
N SER A 266 -16.37 7.01 -20.24
CA SER A 266 -14.97 6.64 -20.49
C SER A 266 -14.13 7.86 -20.83
N ARG A 267 -13.09 8.08 -20.04
CA ARG A 267 -11.98 8.99 -20.29
C ARG A 267 -10.67 8.22 -20.46
N ILE A 268 -10.77 6.94 -20.82
CA ILE A 268 -9.61 6.07 -21.07
C ILE A 268 -8.87 6.58 -22.31
N HIS A 269 -7.53 6.59 -22.26
CA HIS A 269 -6.70 7.02 -23.38
C HIS A 269 -7.00 6.21 -24.64
N ARG A 270 -7.04 6.88 -25.77
CA ARG A 270 -7.13 6.21 -27.06
C ARG A 270 -5.78 5.60 -27.41
N ARG A 271 -5.81 4.36 -27.94
CA ARG A 271 -4.63 3.61 -28.36
C ARG A 271 -4.45 3.73 -29.87
N ALA A 272 -3.19 3.94 -30.31
CA ALA A 272 -2.82 3.76 -31.70
C ALA A 272 -2.72 2.27 -32.03
N TYR A 273 -3.11 1.88 -33.22
CA TYR A 273 -2.94 0.53 -33.75
C TYR A 273 -1.97 0.57 -34.94
N ARG A 274 -1.41 -0.58 -35.32
CA ARG A 274 -0.40 -0.71 -36.38
C ARG A 274 -0.83 0.02 -37.67
N ASN A 275 -2.10 -0.06 -38.04
CA ASN A 275 -2.65 0.49 -39.28
C ASN A 275 -3.52 1.74 -39.06
N ARG A 276 -3.64 2.25 -37.82
CA ARG A 276 -4.48 3.39 -37.49
C ARG A 276 -3.81 4.28 -36.44
N LYS A 277 -3.13 5.31 -36.94
CA LYS A 277 -2.53 6.36 -36.08
C LYS A 277 -3.65 7.19 -35.40
N LEU A 278 -3.33 7.78 -34.27
CA LEU A 278 -4.24 8.74 -33.61
C LEU A 278 -4.31 10.03 -34.45
N SER A 279 -5.51 10.57 -34.62
CA SER A 279 -5.71 11.92 -35.17
C SER A 279 -5.17 12.98 -34.19
N GLU A 280 -4.97 14.21 -34.67
CA GLU A 280 -4.53 15.33 -33.83
C GLU A 280 -5.49 15.61 -32.68
N ALA A 281 -6.81 15.60 -32.96
CA ALA A 281 -7.84 15.75 -31.93
C ALA A 281 -7.77 14.63 -30.87
N GLN A 282 -7.49 13.39 -31.29
CA GLN A 282 -7.32 12.27 -30.35
C GLN A 282 -6.06 12.39 -29.50
N ARG A 283 -4.95 12.90 -30.08
CA ARG A 283 -3.72 13.19 -29.34
C ARG A 283 -3.93 14.30 -28.32
N ALA A 284 -4.54 15.42 -28.73
CA ALA A 284 -4.89 16.52 -27.83
C ALA A 284 -5.79 16.06 -26.69
N ALA A 285 -6.83 15.25 -26.99
CA ALA A 285 -7.69 14.65 -25.97
C ALA A 285 -6.93 13.74 -25.00
N ASN A 286 -5.96 12.94 -25.47
CA ASN A 286 -5.10 12.12 -24.60
C ASN A 286 -4.21 12.99 -23.71
N THR A 287 -3.65 14.09 -24.22
CA THR A 287 -2.88 15.05 -23.43
C THR A 287 -3.71 15.62 -22.27
N THR A 288 -4.94 16.06 -22.56
CA THR A 288 -5.86 16.55 -21.52
C THR A 288 -6.16 15.48 -20.47
N ARG A 289 -6.36 14.23 -20.88
CA ARG A 289 -6.58 13.10 -19.96
C ARG A 289 -5.34 12.78 -19.12
N SER A 290 -4.15 12.87 -19.74
CA SER A 290 -2.87 12.71 -19.01
C SER A 290 -2.70 13.73 -17.91
N ASN A 291 -3.04 14.99 -18.15
CA ASN A 291 -2.96 16.05 -17.16
C ASN A 291 -3.89 15.81 -15.95
N VAL A 292 -5.03 15.15 -16.16
CA VAL A 292 -5.92 14.77 -15.05
C VAL A 292 -5.29 13.61 -14.26
N ARG A 293 -4.75 12.59 -14.96
CA ARG A 293 -4.13 11.42 -14.32
C ARG A 293 -2.85 11.78 -13.56
N ALA A 294 -1.97 12.58 -14.16
CA ALA A 294 -0.70 12.99 -13.55
C ALA A 294 -0.88 13.61 -12.15
N ARG A 295 -2.00 14.27 -11.90
CA ARG A 295 -2.32 14.84 -10.59
C ARG A 295 -2.68 13.81 -9.52
N ALA A 296 -2.90 12.55 -9.89
CA ALA A 296 -3.19 11.46 -8.97
C ALA A 296 -2.01 10.46 -8.84
N CYS A 297 -1.10 10.44 -9.82
CA CYS A 297 0.07 9.55 -9.87
C CYS A 297 1.31 10.18 -9.21
N ILE A 298 1.17 10.92 -8.12
CA ILE A 298 2.28 11.57 -7.39
C ILE A 298 2.76 10.67 -6.23
N TRP A 299 2.78 9.36 -6.45
CA TRP A 299 3.31 8.40 -5.47
C TRP A 299 4.30 7.44 -6.12
#